data_577f3afb50b1945c50d3f3dd8e86dc29
#
_entry.id   577f3afb50b1945c50d3f3dd8e86dc29
#
_cell.length_a   1.000
_cell.length_b   1.000
_cell.length_c   1.000
_cell.angle_alpha   90.00
_cell.angle_beta   90.00
_cell.angle_gamma   90.00
#
_symmetry.space_group_name_H-M   'P 1'
#
loop_
_entity.id
_entity.type
_entity.pdbx_description
1 polymer ?
#
loop_
_entity_poly.entity_id
_entity_poly.type
_entity_poly.pdbx_seq_one_letter_code
_entity_poly.pdbx_strand_id
1 'polypeptide(L)' 'IDMPPADHLLVVRNHDQPGMIGKVGSLVGEAGVNIDDMTVGSSPEGAKALMVLATAESVPDSVLEALRQTDGVVSVASVG' A
#
# COMPACT_ATOMS: atom_id res chain seq x y z
N ILE A 1 3.62 -8.31 11.16
CA ILE A 1 4.44 -8.00 9.98
C ILE A 1 5.83 -7.60 10.45
N ASP A 2 6.82 -8.25 9.91
CA ASP A 2 8.21 -8.02 10.29
C ASP A 2 8.90 -7.21 9.19
N MET A 3 9.06 -5.91 9.45
CA MET A 3 9.70 -5.00 8.51
C MET A 3 10.81 -4.21 9.21
N PRO A 4 11.86 -3.83 8.49
CA PRO A 4 12.86 -2.93 9.05
C PRO A 4 12.23 -1.57 9.39
N PRO A 5 12.78 -0.84 10.37
CA PRO A 5 12.29 0.51 10.68
C PRO A 5 12.33 1.39 9.44
N ALA A 6 11.29 2.19 9.25
CA ALA A 6 11.19 3.10 8.11
C ALA A 6 10.55 4.41 8.56
N ASP A 7 10.99 5.51 7.93
CA ASP A 7 10.46 6.83 8.23
C ASP A 7 9.09 7.07 7.59
N HIS A 8 8.84 6.41 6.46
CA HIS A 8 7.61 6.56 5.71
C HIS A 8 6.99 5.21 5.42
N LEU A 9 5.76 5.01 5.86
CA LEU A 9 5.02 3.77 5.62
C LEU A 9 3.68 4.09 4.98
N LEU A 10 3.31 3.25 4.04
CA LEU A 10 1.99 3.26 3.42
C LEU A 10 1.32 1.94 3.79
N VAL A 11 0.14 2.02 4.40
CA VAL A 11 -0.62 0.83 4.79
C VAL A 11 -1.89 0.78 3.98
N VAL A 12 -2.06 -0.29 3.21
CA VAL A 12 -3.24 -0.47 2.35
C VAL A 12 -3.94 -1.75 2.76
N ARG A 13 -5.23 -1.62 3.06
CA ARG A 13 -6.10 -2.79 3.26
C ARG A 13 -6.92 -2.95 1.99
N ASN A 14 -6.94 -4.16 1.46
CA ASN A 14 -7.62 -4.43 0.20
C ASN A 14 -8.29 -5.80 0.24
N HIS A 15 -9.23 -5.99 -0.67
CA HIS A 15 -9.77 -7.33 -0.91
C HIS A 15 -8.67 -8.18 -1.53
N ASP A 16 -8.59 -9.44 -1.08
CA ASP A 16 -7.57 -10.36 -1.58
C ASP A 16 -7.98 -10.87 -2.96
N GLN A 17 -7.60 -10.12 -3.98
CA GLN A 17 -7.94 -10.40 -5.37
C GLN A 17 -6.74 -10.12 -6.27
N PRO A 18 -6.70 -10.76 -7.45
CA PRO A 18 -5.57 -10.57 -8.37
C PRO A 18 -5.41 -9.11 -8.81
N GLY A 19 -4.16 -8.71 -9.00
CA GLY A 19 -3.82 -7.41 -9.56
C GLY A 19 -3.68 -6.28 -8.54
N MET A 20 -3.98 -6.51 -7.26
CA MET A 20 -3.92 -5.44 -6.26
C MET A 20 -2.52 -4.91 -6.04
N ILE A 21 -1.53 -5.80 -5.99
CA ILE A 21 -0.13 -5.39 -5.80
C ILE A 21 0.31 -4.51 -6.97
N GLY A 22 -0.05 -4.89 -8.19
CA GLY A 22 0.27 -4.11 -9.39
C GLY A 22 -0.38 -2.73 -9.39
N LYS A 23 -1.65 -2.65 -9.02
CA LYS A 23 -2.38 -1.37 -8.97
C LYS A 23 -1.75 -0.42 -7.94
N VAL A 24 -1.50 -0.91 -6.74
CA VAL A 24 -0.91 -0.10 -5.67
C VAL A 24 0.51 0.32 -6.05
N GLY A 25 1.32 -0.61 -6.50
CA GLY A 25 2.70 -0.31 -6.90
C GLY A 25 2.79 0.68 -8.06
N SER A 26 1.90 0.56 -9.03
CA SER A 26 1.87 1.47 -10.18
C SER A 26 1.50 2.89 -9.78
N LEU A 27 0.50 3.04 -8.91
CA LEU A 27 0.09 4.38 -8.46
C LEU A 27 1.19 5.07 -7.68
N VAL A 28 1.86 4.34 -6.80
CA VAL A 28 2.96 4.89 -6.01
C VAL A 28 4.15 5.22 -6.90
N GLY A 29 4.50 4.32 -7.81
CA GLY A 29 5.63 4.52 -8.73
C GLY A 29 5.41 5.65 -9.72
N GLU A 30 4.19 5.82 -10.23
CA GLU A 30 3.86 6.91 -11.16
C GLU A 30 4.00 8.29 -10.50
N ALA A 31 3.85 8.36 -9.19
CA ALA A 31 4.05 9.59 -8.44
C ALA A 31 5.54 9.89 -8.17
N GLY A 32 6.43 9.02 -8.62
CA GLY A 32 7.86 9.19 -8.42
C GLY A 32 8.35 8.75 -7.04
N VAL A 33 7.54 8.01 -6.30
CA VAL A 33 7.90 7.55 -4.97
C VAL A 33 8.51 6.15 -5.07
N ASN A 34 9.73 5.99 -4.57
CA ASN A 34 10.40 4.70 -4.59
C ASN A 34 9.91 3.82 -3.43
N ILE A 35 9.59 2.58 -3.75
CA ILE A 35 9.21 1.57 -2.75
C ILE A 35 10.47 0.82 -2.36
N ASP A 36 10.90 0.98 -1.11
CA ASP A 36 12.11 0.34 -0.60
C ASP A 36 11.84 -1.08 -0.11
N ASP A 37 10.64 -1.34 0.39
CA ASP A 37 10.26 -2.65 0.88
C ASP A 37 8.74 -2.78 0.86
N MET A 38 8.26 -4.00 0.72
CA MET A 38 6.83 -4.28 0.71
C MET A 38 6.56 -5.61 1.40
N THR A 39 5.59 -5.62 2.29
CA THR A 39 5.13 -6.84 2.95
C THR A 39 3.64 -6.98 2.72
N VAL A 40 3.21 -8.19 2.36
CA VAL A 40 1.80 -8.49 2.12
C VAL A 40 1.39 -9.64 3.02
N GLY A 41 0.32 -9.45 3.77
CA GLY A 41 -0.26 -10.50 4.61
C GLY A 41 -1.73 -10.69 4.27
N SER A 42 -2.22 -11.91 4.44
CA SER A 42 -3.63 -12.23 4.24
C SER A 42 -4.35 -12.36 5.57
N SER A 43 -5.62 -11.98 5.60
CA SER A 43 -6.43 -12.18 6.80
C SER A 43 -6.73 -13.68 6.98
N PRO A 44 -7.00 -14.12 8.23
CA PRO A 44 -7.36 -15.53 8.47
C PRO A 44 -8.60 -15.97 7.70
N GLU A 45 -9.49 -15.05 7.41
CA GLU A 45 -10.72 -15.33 6.64
C GLU A 45 -10.45 -15.46 5.14
N GLY A 46 -9.26 -15.08 4.68
CA GLY A 46 -8.90 -15.17 3.26
C GLY A 46 -9.58 -14.16 2.36
N ALA A 47 -10.38 -13.24 2.91
CA ALA A 47 -11.14 -12.28 2.14
C ALA A 47 -10.41 -10.95 1.94
N LYS A 48 -9.50 -10.61 2.83
CA LYS A 48 -8.79 -9.34 2.82
C LYS A 48 -7.29 -9.53 2.99
N ALA A 49 -6.55 -8.57 2.49
CA ALA A 49 -5.10 -8.54 2.61
C ALA A 49 -4.66 -7.19 3.18
N LEU A 50 -3.46 -7.18 3.72
CA LEU A 50 -2.82 -5.98 4.24
C LEU A 50 -1.49 -5.83 3.52
N MET A 51 -1.27 -4.67 2.91
CA MET A 51 0.03 -4.33 2.33
C MET A 51 0.67 -3.24 3.15
N VAL A 52 1.92 -3.41 3.50
CA VAL A 52 2.72 -2.37 4.16
C VAL A 52 3.91 -2.07 3.27
N LEU A 53 4.00 -0.83 2.80
CA LEU A 53 5.07 -0.40 1.92
C LEU A 53 5.94 0.60 2.67
N ALA A 54 7.24 0.34 2.69
CA ALA A 54 8.21 1.31 3.15
C ALA A 54 8.65 2.13 1.93
N THR A 55 8.52 3.45 2.00
CA THR A 55 8.82 4.32 0.88
C THR A 55 9.95 5.29 1.22
N ALA A 56 10.68 5.71 0.18
CA ALA A 56 11.81 6.62 0.35
C ALA A 56 11.35 8.02 0.80
N GLU A 57 10.14 8.39 0.45
CA GLU A 57 9.56 9.70 0.77
C GLU A 57 8.09 9.54 1.13
N SER A 58 7.51 10.60 1.69
CA SER A 58 6.09 10.62 1.98
C SER A 58 5.28 10.47 0.71
N VAL A 59 4.23 9.66 0.78
CA VAL A 59 3.30 9.49 -0.33
C VAL A 59 2.39 10.72 -0.38
N PRO A 60 2.30 11.40 -1.54
CA PRO A 60 1.43 12.58 -1.64
C PRO A 60 -0.04 12.26 -1.38
N ASP A 61 -0.77 13.24 -0.86
CA ASP A 61 -2.21 13.09 -0.58
C ASP A 61 -3.00 12.72 -1.83
N SER A 62 -2.59 13.22 -2.99
CA SER A 62 -3.26 12.87 -4.26
C SER A 62 -3.16 11.38 -4.56
N VAL A 63 -2.04 10.76 -4.21
CA VAL A 63 -1.84 9.32 -4.40
C VAL A 63 -2.68 8.54 -3.40
N LEU A 64 -2.74 8.99 -2.15
CA LEU A 64 -3.58 8.36 -1.13
C LEU A 64 -5.04 8.37 -1.58
N GLU A 65 -5.50 9.48 -2.13
CA GLU A 65 -6.87 9.61 -2.61
C GLU A 65 -7.12 8.72 -3.83
N ALA A 66 -6.17 8.66 -4.76
CA ALA A 66 -6.28 7.78 -5.93
C ALA A 66 -6.35 6.31 -5.50
N LEU A 67 -5.58 5.93 -4.48
CA LEU A 67 -5.64 4.57 -3.93
C LEU A 67 -7.01 4.28 -3.32
N ARG A 68 -7.57 5.25 -2.58
CA ARG A 68 -8.90 5.08 -1.96
C ARG A 68 -9.99 4.89 -3.00
N GLN A 69 -9.82 5.47 -4.19
CA GLN A 69 -10.77 5.33 -5.29
C GLN A 69 -10.56 4.07 -6.12
N THR A 70 -9.49 3.34 -5.86
CA THR A 70 -9.16 2.13 -6.62
C THR A 70 -10.07 0.98 -6.19
N ASP A 71 -10.67 0.30 -7.18
CA ASP A 71 -11.51 -0.85 -6.92
C ASP A 71 -10.73 -1.94 -6.19
N GLY A 72 -11.32 -2.46 -5.12
CA GLY A 72 -10.69 -3.46 -4.29
C GLY A 72 -9.95 -2.92 -3.07
N VAL A 73 -9.69 -1.62 -3.02
CA VAL A 73 -9.04 -0.99 -1.86
C VAL A 73 -10.10 -0.67 -0.80
N VAL A 74 -9.84 -1.10 0.43
CA VAL A 74 -10.75 -0.89 1.57
C VAL A 74 -10.36 0.37 2.33
N SER A 75 -9.07 0.51 2.65
CA SER A 75 -8.60 1.68 3.38
C SER A 75 -7.12 1.92 3.10
N VAL A 76 -6.71 3.18 3.27
CA VAL A 76 -5.33 3.61 3.06
C VAL A 76 -4.94 4.55 4.19
N ALA A 77 -3.75 4.34 4.73
CA ALA A 77 -3.18 5.23 5.74
C ALA A 77 -1.69 5.41 5.47
N SER A 78 -1.18 6.58 5.76
CA SER A 78 0.26 6.84 5.69
C SER A 78 0.78 7.26 7.05
N VAL A 79 2.03 6.90 7.34
CA VAL A 79 2.72 7.22 8.59
C VAL A 79 4.06 7.85 8.22
N GLY A 80 4.36 8.99 8.81
CA GLY A 80 5.60 9.71 8.54
C GLY A 80 5.48 10.90 7.62
#